data_26a0f96e9fc30291376e911539979c40
#
_entry.id   26a0f96e9fc30291376e911539979c40
#
_cell.length_a   1.000
_cell.length_b   1.000
_cell.length_c   1.000
_cell.angle_alpha   90.00
_cell.angle_beta   90.00
_cell.angle_gamma   90.00
#
_symmetry.space_group_name_H-M   'P 1'
#
loop_
_entity.id
_entity.type
_entity.pdbx_description
1 polymer ?
#
loop_
_entity_poly.entity_id
_entity_poly.type
_entity_poly.pdbx_seq_one_letter_code
_entity_poly.pdbx_strand_id
1 'polypeptide(L)'
;MKYRNMGFSLKDIQLLLKEGDNALLSSLLEKRSQELATEVTELLNTRELIENYRKELAELDRRLGKWYIEDCPDFYFRRQTKGLNYMDEASCESDGINLAEYAPKSSSLLELSPEYFKGDLSAFSWGHGISIGTDNDFMKDKKGFEKISGGRMFTAYLCLGGHYASEGDLINEFLRYYNEYKSGIPKAP
;
A
#
# COMPACT_ATOMS: atom_id res chain seq x y z
N MET A 1 7.08 -18.96 -38.67
CA MET A 1 6.84 -17.63 -38.04
C MET A 1 5.49 -17.50 -37.34
N LYS A 2 4.41 -18.13 -37.82
CA LYS A 2 3.04 -18.00 -37.29
C LYS A 2 2.95 -18.21 -35.76
N TYR A 3 3.48 -19.28 -35.23
CA TYR A 3 3.40 -19.62 -33.80
C TYR A 3 4.21 -18.67 -32.90
N ARG A 4 5.35 -18.17 -33.40
CA ARG A 4 6.17 -17.18 -32.67
C ARG A 4 5.41 -15.85 -32.47
N ASN A 5 4.65 -15.44 -33.50
CA ASN A 5 3.84 -14.21 -33.40
C ASN A 5 2.66 -14.37 -32.43
N MET A 6 2.27 -15.58 -32.06
CA MET A 6 1.26 -15.89 -31.05
C MET A 6 1.88 -16.01 -29.63
N GLY A 7 3.21 -15.81 -29.52
CA GLY A 7 3.92 -15.85 -28.24
C GLY A 7 4.24 -17.25 -27.73
N PHE A 8 4.19 -18.30 -28.59
CA PHE A 8 4.63 -19.62 -28.19
C PHE A 8 6.13 -19.67 -27.94
N SER A 9 6.54 -20.41 -26.91
CA SER A 9 7.94 -20.68 -26.62
C SER A 9 8.57 -21.54 -27.73
N LEU A 10 9.90 -21.44 -27.91
CA LEU A 10 10.62 -22.31 -28.85
C LEU A 10 10.40 -23.79 -28.54
N LYS A 11 10.24 -24.15 -27.26
CA LYS A 11 9.97 -25.52 -26.79
C LYS A 11 8.59 -25.99 -27.27
N ASP A 12 7.57 -25.16 -27.15
CA ASP A 12 6.21 -25.47 -27.62
C ASP A 12 6.16 -25.63 -29.14
N ILE A 13 6.89 -24.75 -29.87
CA ILE A 13 6.99 -24.83 -31.33
C ILE A 13 7.68 -26.14 -31.75
N GLN A 14 8.76 -26.52 -31.10
CA GLN A 14 9.46 -27.78 -31.38
C GLN A 14 8.57 -29.01 -31.10
N LEU A 15 7.80 -28.97 -30.02
CA LEU A 15 6.85 -30.03 -29.68
C LEU A 15 5.76 -30.17 -30.76
N LEU A 16 5.16 -29.06 -31.18
CA LEU A 16 4.16 -29.03 -32.26
C LEU A 16 4.70 -29.55 -33.59
N LEU A 17 5.95 -29.23 -33.94
CA LEU A 17 6.58 -29.72 -35.18
C LEU A 17 6.90 -31.21 -35.10
N LYS A 18 7.16 -31.75 -33.94
CA LYS A 18 7.51 -33.15 -33.73
C LYS A 18 6.27 -34.05 -33.68
N GLU A 19 5.24 -33.64 -32.98
CA GLU A 19 4.07 -34.47 -32.70
C GLU A 19 2.91 -34.20 -33.69
N GLY A 20 2.81 -33.00 -34.26
CA GLY A 20 1.86 -32.66 -35.36
C GLY A 20 0.38 -32.84 -35.03
N ASP A 21 0.02 -32.92 -33.74
CA ASP A 21 -1.34 -33.23 -33.30
C ASP A 21 -2.18 -31.97 -33.13
N ASN A 22 -3.39 -31.98 -33.69
CA ASN A 22 -4.37 -30.88 -33.55
C ASN A 22 -4.84 -30.71 -32.11
N ALA A 23 -4.92 -31.79 -31.32
CA ALA A 23 -5.33 -31.71 -29.93
C ALA A 23 -4.29 -30.98 -29.09
N LEU A 24 -3.01 -31.26 -29.31
CA LEU A 24 -1.88 -30.56 -28.68
C LEU A 24 -1.89 -29.07 -29.05
N LEU A 25 -2.08 -28.75 -30.34
CA LEU A 25 -2.17 -27.36 -30.80
C LEU A 25 -3.33 -26.62 -30.13
N SER A 26 -4.51 -27.24 -30.04
CA SER A 26 -5.68 -26.66 -29.38
C SER A 26 -5.41 -26.36 -27.89
N SER A 27 -4.80 -27.32 -27.19
CA SER A 27 -4.44 -27.17 -25.76
C SER A 27 -3.44 -26.04 -25.55
N LEU A 28 -2.41 -25.92 -26.41
CA LEU A 28 -1.43 -24.84 -26.29
C LEU A 28 -2.03 -23.47 -26.63
N LEU A 29 -2.93 -23.40 -27.59
CA LEU A 29 -3.67 -22.15 -27.90
C LEU A 29 -4.55 -21.71 -26.75
N GLU A 30 -5.28 -22.65 -26.14
CA GLU A 30 -6.12 -22.37 -24.97
C GLU A 30 -5.28 -21.86 -23.80
N LYS A 31 -4.19 -22.56 -23.48
CA LYS A 31 -3.26 -22.16 -22.42
C LYS A 31 -2.71 -20.75 -22.67
N ARG A 32 -2.25 -20.46 -23.90
CA ARG A 32 -1.71 -19.13 -24.23
C ARG A 32 -2.77 -18.04 -24.16
N SER A 33 -4.00 -18.35 -24.56
CA SER A 33 -5.15 -17.44 -24.43
C SER A 33 -5.40 -17.08 -22.96
N GLN A 34 -5.37 -18.06 -22.07
CA GLN A 34 -5.54 -17.85 -20.62
C GLN A 34 -4.39 -17.04 -20.02
N GLU A 35 -3.14 -17.34 -20.39
CA GLU A 35 -1.96 -16.57 -19.96
C GLU A 35 -2.09 -15.09 -20.37
N LEU A 36 -2.46 -14.84 -21.62
CA LEU A 36 -2.66 -13.48 -22.13
C LEU A 36 -3.81 -12.76 -21.40
N ALA A 37 -4.90 -13.45 -21.11
CA ALA A 37 -6.00 -12.87 -20.36
C ALA A 37 -5.55 -12.43 -18.94
N THR A 38 -4.71 -13.24 -18.30
CA THR A 38 -4.12 -12.91 -17.00
C THR A 38 -3.17 -11.70 -17.13
N GLU A 39 -2.24 -11.72 -18.09
CA GLU A 39 -1.32 -10.60 -18.35
C GLU A 39 -2.07 -9.28 -18.60
N VAL A 40 -3.14 -9.32 -19.39
CA VAL A 40 -3.98 -8.14 -19.68
C VAL A 40 -4.64 -7.62 -18.39
N THR A 41 -5.15 -8.52 -17.55
CA THR A 41 -5.77 -8.14 -16.28
C THR A 41 -4.75 -7.47 -15.34
N GLU A 42 -3.56 -8.02 -15.23
CA GLU A 42 -2.47 -7.46 -14.41
C GLU A 42 -2.03 -6.07 -14.93
N LEU A 43 -1.93 -5.90 -16.24
CA LEU A 43 -1.58 -4.61 -16.85
C LEU A 43 -2.67 -3.56 -16.64
N LEU A 44 -3.95 -3.94 -16.71
CA LEU A 44 -5.07 -3.04 -16.43
C LEU A 44 -5.07 -2.60 -14.97
N ASN A 45 -4.86 -3.51 -14.04
CA ASN A 45 -4.73 -3.21 -12.62
C ASN A 45 -3.55 -2.27 -12.32
N THR A 46 -2.40 -2.54 -12.96
CA THR A 46 -1.22 -1.68 -12.84
C THR A 46 -1.48 -0.28 -13.37
N ARG A 47 -2.13 -0.17 -14.51
CA ARG A 47 -2.52 1.12 -15.10
C ARG A 47 -3.44 1.90 -14.18
N GLU A 48 -4.47 1.25 -13.63
CA GLU A 48 -5.40 1.88 -12.69
C GLU A 48 -4.67 2.39 -11.44
N LEU A 49 -3.75 1.59 -10.90
CA LEU A 49 -2.91 1.96 -9.78
C LEU A 49 -2.08 3.22 -10.07
N ILE A 50 -1.44 3.29 -11.24
CA ILE A 50 -0.66 4.47 -11.67
C ILE A 50 -1.55 5.70 -11.78
N GLU A 51 -2.73 5.59 -12.38
CA GLU A 51 -3.65 6.73 -12.54
C GLU A 51 -4.19 7.22 -11.17
N ASN A 52 -4.46 6.33 -10.23
CA ASN A 52 -4.86 6.71 -8.89
C ASN A 52 -3.73 7.43 -8.15
N TYR A 53 -2.51 6.92 -8.24
CA TYR A 53 -1.35 7.56 -7.64
C TYR A 53 -1.05 8.94 -8.23
N ARG A 54 -1.24 9.13 -9.55
CA ARG A 54 -1.13 10.45 -10.18
C ARG A 54 -2.16 11.44 -9.64
N LYS A 55 -3.40 11.00 -9.41
CA LYS A 55 -4.44 11.84 -8.80
C LYS A 55 -4.07 12.24 -7.37
N GLU A 56 -3.60 11.28 -6.57
CA GLU A 56 -3.15 11.53 -5.20
C GLU A 56 -2.01 12.55 -5.15
N LEU A 57 -1.01 12.43 -6.04
CA LEU A 57 0.08 13.40 -6.13
C LEU A 57 -0.41 14.80 -6.51
N ALA A 58 -1.34 14.92 -7.45
CA ALA A 58 -1.90 16.21 -7.84
C ALA A 58 -2.71 16.87 -6.69
N GLU A 59 -3.37 16.05 -5.86
CA GLU A 59 -4.07 16.52 -4.67
C GLU A 59 -3.09 16.91 -3.55
N LEU A 60 -1.97 16.18 -3.43
CA LEU A 60 -1.00 16.39 -2.37
C LEU A 60 -0.46 17.83 -2.35
N ASP A 61 -0.10 18.38 -3.51
CA ASP A 61 0.41 19.75 -3.62
C ASP A 61 -0.59 20.79 -3.09
N ARG A 62 -1.89 20.55 -3.27
CA ARG A 62 -2.95 21.42 -2.76
C ARG A 62 -3.19 21.26 -1.27
N ARG A 63 -2.90 20.07 -0.73
CA ARG A 63 -3.19 19.69 0.66
C ARG A 63 -2.00 19.91 1.59
N LEU A 64 -0.79 20.00 1.04
CA LEU A 64 0.43 20.18 1.82
C LEU A 64 0.40 21.45 2.64
N GLY A 65 0.81 21.36 3.90
CA GLY A 65 0.79 22.47 4.85
C GLY A 65 -0.62 22.85 5.34
N LYS A 66 -1.61 21.99 5.16
CA LYS A 66 -3.00 22.22 5.58
C LYS A 66 -3.53 21.03 6.38
N TRP A 67 -4.61 21.29 7.14
CA TRP A 67 -5.32 20.24 7.86
C TRP A 67 -6.76 20.12 7.39
N TYR A 68 -7.36 18.95 7.59
CA TYR A 68 -8.70 18.59 7.15
C TYR A 68 -9.42 17.76 8.20
N ILE A 69 -10.76 17.77 8.16
CA ILE A 69 -11.58 16.73 8.77
C ILE A 69 -12.14 15.90 7.63
N GLU A 70 -11.72 14.67 7.54
CA GLU A 70 -12.09 13.78 6.46
C GLU A 70 -12.38 12.37 6.93
N ASP A 71 -13.12 11.63 6.12
CA ASP A 71 -13.41 10.24 6.38
C ASP A 71 -12.22 9.39 5.90
N CYS A 72 -11.53 8.77 6.86
CA CYS A 72 -10.44 7.86 6.59
C CYS A 72 -10.98 6.42 6.51
N PRO A 73 -10.50 5.60 5.58
CA PRO A 73 -10.88 4.20 5.51
C PRO A 73 -10.36 3.41 6.72
N ASP A 74 -11.00 2.28 6.99
CA ASP A 74 -10.40 1.27 7.86
C ASP A 74 -9.12 0.75 7.20
N PHE A 75 -8.15 0.29 8.00
CA PHE A 75 -6.96 -0.35 7.45
C PHE A 75 -6.44 -1.46 8.35
N TYR A 76 -5.70 -2.38 7.73
CA TYR A 76 -4.91 -3.38 8.43
C TYR A 76 -3.52 -2.82 8.67
N PHE A 77 -3.05 -2.93 9.92
CA PHE A 77 -1.74 -2.49 10.33
C PHE A 77 -0.95 -3.67 10.89
N ARG A 78 0.28 -3.82 10.43
CA ARG A 78 1.24 -4.78 10.97
C ARG A 78 2.40 -4.04 11.58
N ARG A 79 2.51 -4.08 12.89
CA ARG A 79 3.62 -3.50 13.62
C ARG A 79 4.88 -4.32 13.38
N GLN A 80 5.99 -3.64 13.12
CA GLN A 80 7.32 -4.24 12.99
C GLN A 80 8.22 -3.83 14.15
N THR A 81 7.92 -2.73 14.83
CA THR A 81 8.67 -2.28 16.00
C THR A 81 7.76 -1.95 17.17
N LYS A 82 8.35 -1.99 18.35
CA LYS A 82 7.82 -1.38 19.57
C LYS A 82 8.90 -0.45 20.12
N GLY A 83 8.71 0.85 19.98
CA GLY A 83 9.79 1.81 20.12
C GLY A 83 10.90 1.54 19.11
N LEU A 84 12.14 1.56 19.58
CA LEU A 84 13.32 1.28 18.75
C LEU A 84 13.63 -0.21 18.56
N ASN A 85 12.88 -1.10 19.20
CA ASN A 85 13.15 -2.54 19.14
C ASN A 85 12.30 -3.18 18.04
N TYR A 86 12.95 -3.92 17.14
CA TYR A 86 12.24 -4.77 16.19
C TYR A 86 11.51 -5.89 16.94
N MET A 87 10.29 -6.18 16.50
CA MET A 87 9.55 -7.36 16.96
C MET A 87 10.18 -8.60 16.33
N ASP A 88 10.07 -9.75 17.02
CA ASP A 88 10.66 -11.01 16.57
C ASP A 88 10.24 -11.33 15.13
N GLU A 89 11.20 -11.69 14.26
CA GLU A 89 10.96 -12.06 12.85
C GLU A 89 9.90 -13.16 12.72
N ALA A 90 9.87 -14.10 13.66
CA ALA A 90 8.86 -15.17 13.72
C ALA A 90 7.41 -14.63 13.84
N SER A 91 7.21 -13.42 14.39
CA SER A 91 5.91 -12.76 14.44
C SER A 91 5.62 -11.95 13.17
N CYS A 92 6.64 -11.58 12.42
CA CYS A 92 6.54 -10.77 11.21
C CYS A 92 6.40 -11.59 9.92
N GLU A 93 6.96 -12.80 9.87
CA GLU A 93 7.02 -13.64 8.66
C GLU A 93 6.06 -14.84 8.68
N SER A 94 5.32 -15.05 9.77
CA SER A 94 4.56 -16.30 9.99
C SER A 94 3.57 -16.67 8.89
N ASP A 95 3.16 -15.74 8.06
CA ASP A 95 2.12 -15.96 7.03
C ASP A 95 2.59 -15.70 5.59
N GLY A 96 3.88 -15.41 5.36
CA GLY A 96 4.44 -15.17 4.03
C GLY A 96 3.93 -13.91 3.31
N ILE A 97 3.24 -13.00 4.04
CA ILE A 97 2.74 -11.75 3.48
C ILE A 97 3.73 -10.63 3.75
N ASN A 98 4.38 -10.16 2.69
CA ASN A 98 5.23 -8.98 2.74
C ASN A 98 4.46 -7.77 2.23
N LEU A 99 4.02 -6.88 3.14
CA LEU A 99 3.24 -5.69 2.73
C LEU A 99 4.03 -4.72 1.84
N ALA A 100 5.35 -4.75 1.84
CA ALA A 100 6.15 -3.93 0.94
C ALA A 100 5.92 -4.29 -0.54
N GLU A 101 5.55 -5.54 -0.83
CA GLU A 101 5.22 -5.99 -2.19
C GLU A 101 3.88 -5.43 -2.70
N TYR A 102 3.05 -4.94 -1.80
CA TYR A 102 1.77 -4.30 -2.13
C TYR A 102 1.88 -2.78 -2.36
N ALA A 103 3.09 -2.22 -2.35
CA ALA A 103 3.27 -0.81 -2.68
C ALA A 103 2.78 -0.52 -4.12
N PRO A 104 2.14 0.63 -4.37
CA PRO A 104 1.85 1.73 -3.46
C PRO A 104 0.54 1.61 -2.66
N LYS A 105 -0.18 0.49 -2.71
CA LYS A 105 -1.40 0.26 -1.90
C LYS A 105 -1.09 0.19 -0.40
N SER A 106 0.10 -0.29 -0.05
CA SER A 106 0.60 -0.29 1.33
C SER A 106 1.45 0.95 1.59
N SER A 107 1.42 1.42 2.83
CA SER A 107 2.18 2.58 3.29
C SER A 107 2.91 2.27 4.59
N SER A 108 4.07 2.92 4.80
CA SER A 108 4.71 2.94 6.10
C SER A 108 3.88 3.80 7.06
N LEU A 109 3.58 3.26 8.22
CA LEU A 109 2.82 3.93 9.26
C LEU A 109 3.62 4.01 10.55
N LEU A 110 3.54 5.15 11.20
CA LEU A 110 4.05 5.39 12.55
C LEU A 110 2.85 5.66 13.47
N GLU A 111 2.67 4.79 14.44
CA GLU A 111 1.68 4.98 15.49
C GLU A 111 2.36 5.61 16.69
N LEU A 112 1.84 6.74 17.16
CA LEU A 112 2.29 7.43 18.35
C LEU A 112 1.23 7.26 19.43
N SER A 113 1.61 6.70 20.58
CA SER A 113 0.70 6.61 21.72
C SER A 113 0.54 7.95 22.44
N PRO A 114 -0.50 8.13 23.27
CA PRO A 114 -0.65 9.35 24.07
C PRO A 114 0.54 9.66 24.98
N GLU A 115 1.29 8.64 25.39
CA GLU A 115 2.48 8.74 26.24
C GLU A 115 3.64 9.43 25.49
N TYR A 116 3.74 9.25 24.19
CA TYR A 116 4.71 9.94 23.35
C TYR A 116 4.58 11.46 23.50
N PHE A 117 3.35 11.96 23.45
CA PHE A 117 3.06 13.40 23.61
C PHE A 117 3.24 13.91 25.04
N LYS A 118 3.46 13.01 26.03
CA LYS A 118 3.80 13.35 27.41
C LYS A 118 5.30 13.28 27.68
N GLY A 119 6.12 13.00 26.64
CA GLY A 119 7.57 13.00 26.71
C GLY A 119 8.22 11.61 26.71
N ASP A 120 7.45 10.52 26.64
CA ASP A 120 8.00 9.18 26.43
C ASP A 120 8.26 8.93 24.93
N LEU A 121 9.42 9.35 24.48
CA LEU A 121 9.83 9.21 23.08
C LEU A 121 9.98 7.75 22.60
N SER A 122 9.87 6.77 23.48
CA SER A 122 9.86 5.35 23.12
C SER A 122 8.45 4.79 22.85
N ALA A 123 7.42 5.58 23.13
CA ALA A 123 6.01 5.18 23.07
C ALA A 123 5.45 5.30 21.64
N PHE A 124 6.13 4.66 20.68
CA PHE A 124 5.69 4.56 19.30
C PHE A 124 5.81 3.13 18.76
N SER A 125 5.16 2.88 17.66
CA SER A 125 5.31 1.65 16.86
C SER A 125 5.37 2.01 15.39
N TRP A 126 6.31 1.40 14.68
CA TRP A 126 6.39 1.52 13.23
C TRP A 126 5.99 0.21 12.57
N GLY A 127 5.43 0.31 11.38
CA GLY A 127 5.04 -0.85 10.59
C GLY A 127 4.48 -0.46 9.23
N HIS A 128 3.79 -1.41 8.61
CA HIS A 128 3.12 -1.21 7.34
C HIS A 128 1.60 -1.32 7.50
N GLY A 129 0.89 -0.48 6.79
CA GLY A 129 -0.57 -0.51 6.73
C GLY A 129 -1.08 -0.57 5.30
N ILE A 130 -2.27 -1.13 5.13
CA ILE A 130 -2.99 -1.20 3.87
C ILE A 130 -4.46 -0.90 4.12
N SER A 131 -5.06 -0.02 3.31
CA SER A 131 -6.49 0.28 3.41
C SER A 131 -7.32 -0.97 3.15
N ILE A 132 -8.38 -1.18 3.94
CA ILE A 132 -9.27 -2.32 3.77
C ILE A 132 -10.12 -2.10 2.52
N GLY A 133 -9.99 -3.03 1.59
CA GLY A 133 -10.74 -3.10 0.35
C GLY A 133 -11.14 -4.55 0.06
N THR A 134 -11.95 -4.75 -0.98
CA THR A 134 -12.43 -6.08 -1.38
C THR A 134 -11.32 -7.03 -1.82
N ASP A 135 -10.22 -6.48 -2.30
CA ASP A 135 -9.07 -7.24 -2.81
C ASP A 135 -8.09 -7.70 -1.71
N ASN A 136 -8.23 -7.19 -0.49
CA ASN A 136 -7.36 -7.56 0.64
C ASN A 136 -8.11 -8.08 1.87
N ASP A 137 -9.38 -8.47 1.73
CA ASP A 137 -10.19 -9.03 2.83
C ASP A 137 -9.60 -10.36 3.37
N PHE A 138 -8.78 -11.02 2.58
CA PHE A 138 -8.02 -12.21 3.01
C PHE A 138 -7.03 -11.93 4.16
N MET A 139 -6.70 -10.67 4.44
CA MET A 139 -5.84 -10.29 5.55
C MET A 139 -6.54 -10.31 6.90
N LYS A 140 -7.87 -10.32 6.91
CA LYS A 140 -8.72 -10.23 8.11
C LYS A 140 -8.39 -11.27 9.17
N ASP A 141 -8.11 -12.49 8.75
CA ASP A 141 -7.86 -13.64 9.64
C ASP A 141 -6.36 -13.97 9.78
N LYS A 142 -5.48 -13.10 9.26
CA LYS A 142 -4.05 -13.34 9.30
C LYS A 142 -3.43 -12.86 10.59
N LYS A 143 -2.60 -13.72 11.17
CA LYS A 143 -1.89 -13.42 12.41
C LYS A 143 -0.94 -12.23 12.22
N GLY A 144 -0.92 -11.34 13.22
CA GLY A 144 -0.01 -10.18 13.23
C GLY A 144 -0.58 -8.93 12.56
N PHE A 145 -1.79 -9.01 11.95
CA PHE A 145 -2.50 -7.84 11.47
C PHE A 145 -3.51 -7.37 12.51
N GLU A 146 -3.54 -6.07 12.72
CA GLU A 146 -4.53 -5.41 13.54
C GLU A 146 -5.41 -4.54 12.66
N LYS A 147 -6.72 -4.62 12.85
CA LYS A 147 -7.65 -3.72 12.21
C LYS A 147 -7.68 -2.40 12.97
N ILE A 148 -7.30 -1.32 12.30
CA ILE A 148 -7.50 0.04 12.78
C ILE A 148 -8.73 0.61 12.11
N SER A 149 -9.72 0.99 12.92
CA SER A 149 -10.95 1.58 12.42
C SER A 149 -10.70 3.00 11.94
N GLY A 150 -11.15 3.27 10.74
CA GLY A 150 -11.21 4.59 10.17
C GLY A 150 -12.35 5.43 10.74
N GLY A 151 -12.91 6.27 9.92
CA GLY A 151 -14.00 7.18 10.25
C GLY A 151 -13.55 8.62 10.13
N ARG A 152 -14.31 9.52 10.76
CA ARG A 152 -14.05 10.95 10.67
C ARG A 152 -12.86 11.37 11.52
N MET A 153 -11.75 11.73 10.87
CA MET A 153 -10.47 12.01 11.51
C MET A 153 -9.97 13.42 11.20
N PHE A 154 -9.17 13.95 12.14
CA PHE A 154 -8.35 15.11 11.88
C PHE A 154 -7.09 14.65 11.15
N THR A 155 -6.83 15.18 9.96
CA THR A 155 -5.71 14.83 9.10
C THR A 155 -4.92 16.09 8.74
N ALA A 156 -3.60 16.05 8.85
CA ALA A 156 -2.71 17.10 8.40
C ALA A 156 -1.69 16.54 7.40
N TYR A 157 -1.42 17.29 6.36
CA TYR A 157 -0.46 16.93 5.31
C TYR A 157 0.82 17.71 5.49
N LEU A 158 1.87 16.99 5.90
CA LEU A 158 3.18 17.56 6.23
C LEU A 158 4.26 16.96 5.34
N CYS A 159 5.32 17.72 5.08
CA CYS A 159 6.47 17.25 4.31
C CYS A 159 7.46 16.52 5.22
N LEU A 160 7.76 15.26 4.90
CA LEU A 160 8.72 14.41 5.63
C LEU A 160 10.12 14.42 4.99
N GLY A 161 10.47 15.38 4.19
CA GLY A 161 11.75 15.34 3.48
C GLY A 161 12.44 16.70 3.33
N GLY A 162 13.75 16.67 3.10
CA GLY A 162 14.57 17.85 2.84
C GLY A 162 15.20 18.43 4.11
N HIS A 163 15.83 19.60 3.96
CA HIS A 163 16.56 20.28 5.04
C HIS A 163 15.70 20.76 6.22
N TYR A 164 14.38 20.57 6.17
CA TYR A 164 13.42 21.14 7.13
C TYR A 164 12.74 20.13 8.04
N ALA A 165 12.98 18.84 7.85
CA ALA A 165 12.31 17.82 8.63
C ALA A 165 13.24 17.20 9.68
N SER A 166 13.28 17.77 10.87
CA SER A 166 13.56 17.00 12.07
C SER A 166 12.25 16.35 12.54
N GLU A 167 12.29 15.12 13.07
CA GLU A 167 11.10 14.42 13.59
C GLU A 167 10.35 15.29 14.62
N GLY A 168 11.09 16.08 15.44
CA GLY A 168 10.52 16.99 16.41
C GLY A 168 9.71 18.14 15.79
N ASP A 169 10.11 18.64 14.62
CA ASP A 169 9.43 19.75 13.97
C ASP A 169 8.10 19.31 13.39
N LEU A 170 7.99 18.09 12.85
CA LEU A 170 6.74 17.55 12.31
C LEU A 170 5.67 17.38 13.36
N ILE A 171 6.04 16.86 14.53
CA ILE A 171 5.10 16.67 15.64
C ILE A 171 4.64 18.03 16.16
N ASN A 172 5.55 18.98 16.31
CA ASN A 172 5.20 20.32 16.76
C ASN A 172 4.30 21.01 15.74
N GLU A 173 4.55 20.84 14.44
CA GLU A 173 3.70 21.38 13.39
C GLU A 173 2.32 20.71 13.38
N PHE A 174 2.23 19.39 13.52
CA PHE A 174 0.96 18.69 13.69
C PHE A 174 0.18 19.20 14.90
N LEU A 175 0.85 19.34 16.05
CA LEU A 175 0.22 19.85 17.27
C LEU A 175 -0.25 21.31 17.11
N ARG A 176 0.46 22.12 16.36
CA ARG A 176 0.04 23.50 16.03
C ARG A 176 -1.29 23.45 15.27
N TYR A 177 -1.40 22.67 14.20
CA TYR A 177 -2.64 22.51 13.43
C TYR A 177 -3.79 21.95 14.27
N TYR A 178 -3.50 20.99 15.12
CA TYR A 178 -4.51 20.42 16.02
C TYR A 178 -5.03 21.44 17.06
N ASN A 179 -4.17 22.30 17.57
CA ASN A 179 -4.56 23.39 18.44
C ASN A 179 -5.37 24.48 17.73
N GLU A 180 -5.01 24.81 16.47
CA GLU A 180 -5.81 25.69 15.62
C GLU A 180 -7.22 25.13 15.41
N TYR A 181 -7.34 23.86 15.10
CA TYR A 181 -8.63 23.17 15.00
C TYR A 181 -9.45 23.28 16.29
N LYS A 182 -8.85 22.98 17.45
CA LYS A 182 -9.52 23.07 18.76
C LYS A 182 -9.95 24.49 19.10
N SER A 183 -9.21 25.47 18.69
CA SER A 183 -9.50 26.90 18.95
C SER A 183 -10.60 27.46 18.05
N GLY A 184 -11.15 26.65 17.13
CA GLY A 184 -12.20 27.08 16.21
C GLY A 184 -11.69 28.06 15.15
N ILE A 185 -10.38 28.15 14.92
CA ILE A 185 -9.80 28.98 13.86
C ILE A 185 -10.24 28.40 12.51
N PRO A 186 -10.89 29.19 11.64
CA PRO A 186 -11.37 28.68 10.37
C PRO A 186 -10.20 28.18 9.52
N LYS A 187 -10.46 27.09 8.79
CA LYS A 187 -9.58 26.56 7.76
C LYS A 187 -9.12 27.67 6.82
N ALA A 188 -7.83 27.80 6.58
CA ALA A 188 -7.36 28.63 5.48
C ALA A 188 -7.95 28.12 4.14
N PRO A 189 -8.42 29.01 3.27
CA PRO A 189 -9.05 28.63 2.00
C PRO A 189 -8.12 27.87 1.07
#